data_996da401b267cd52fad1c51fd7cb3a1b
#
_entry.id   996da401b267cd52fad1c51fd7cb3a1b
#
_cell.length_a   1.000
_cell.length_b   1.000
_cell.length_c   1.000
_cell.angle_alpha   90.00
_cell.angle_beta   90.00
_cell.angle_gamma   90.00
#
_symmetry.space_group_name_H-M   'P 1'
#
loop_
_entity.id
_entity.type
_entity.pdbx_description
1 polymer ?
#
loop_
_entity_poly.entity_id
_entity_poly.type
_entity_poly.pdbx_seq_one_letter_code
_entity_poly.pdbx_strand_id
1 'polypeptide(L)'
;DALPIYAADKRIINGQTDVNQLVPFKYKWAWEKYIATCANHWMPQEINMSRDIALWKNPTGLTEDERRIIKRNLGFFVTADSLAANNIVLGTYRHITAPECRQFLLRQAFEEAIHTHAYQYIVESLDLDESEIFNAYNEVPSIRAKDQFLIPFIDAIADPNFKTGTLENDQTLLKSLIVFACLMEGLFFYVGFTQILALGRQNKMTGAAEQYMYILRDESMHCNFGIDLINTIKLENPQLWTPAFREEIRGLFAKAVDLEYAYAEDTMPRGVLGLNAPMFKSYLRFIANRRCQQIGIEPLFAQEENPFPWMAEMIDLKKERNFFETRVIEYQTGGALNWE
;
A
#
# COMPACT_ATOMS: atom_id res chain seq x y z
N ASP A 1 39.59 7.42 10.02
CA ASP A 1 39.26 6.02 10.36
C ASP A 1 37.88 6.02 10.99
N ALA A 2 36.89 5.58 10.22
CA ALA A 2 35.54 5.39 10.76
C ALA A 2 35.61 4.30 11.85
N LEU A 3 35.32 4.67 13.10
CA LEU A 3 35.23 3.70 14.18
C LEU A 3 34.14 2.67 13.87
N PRO A 4 34.38 1.38 14.16
CA PRO A 4 33.36 0.37 13.93
C PRO A 4 32.10 0.70 14.72
N ILE A 5 30.94 0.69 14.05
CA ILE A 5 29.66 0.92 14.68
C ILE A 5 29.23 -0.36 15.40
N TYR A 6 28.97 -0.26 16.70
CA TYR A 6 28.34 -1.35 17.46
C TYR A 6 26.83 -1.40 17.19
N ALA A 7 26.24 -2.58 17.23
CA ALA A 7 24.80 -2.74 17.06
C ALA A 7 23.99 -1.82 17.99
N ALA A 8 24.45 -1.65 19.23
CA ALA A 8 23.78 -0.78 20.22
C ALA A 8 23.71 0.70 19.78
N ASP A 9 24.68 1.17 19.00
CA ASP A 9 24.78 2.58 18.59
C ASP A 9 23.89 2.92 17.41
N LYS A 10 23.41 1.92 16.67
CA LYS A 10 22.51 2.12 15.55
C LYS A 10 21.15 2.68 16.01
N ARG A 11 20.63 3.62 15.25
CA ARG A 11 19.30 4.22 15.42
C ARG A 11 18.58 4.21 14.09
N ILE A 12 17.26 4.17 14.11
CA ILE A 12 16.44 4.32 12.88
C ILE A 12 16.69 5.69 12.26
N ILE A 13 16.69 6.73 13.08
CA ILE A 13 16.95 8.12 12.69
C ILE A 13 18.22 8.58 13.39
N ASN A 14 19.30 8.77 12.65
CA ASN A 14 20.55 9.29 13.20
C ASN A 14 21.46 9.83 12.09
N GLY A 15 21.53 11.14 11.94
CA GLY A 15 22.36 11.81 10.92
C GLY A 15 23.89 11.68 11.10
N GLN A 16 24.35 11.04 12.18
CA GLN A 16 25.80 10.88 12.48
C GLN A 16 26.29 9.43 12.26
N THR A 17 25.40 8.49 11.98
CA THR A 17 25.73 7.07 11.84
C THR A 17 26.16 6.74 10.41
N ASP A 18 27.17 5.88 10.25
CA ASP A 18 27.50 5.31 8.94
C ASP A 18 26.37 4.39 8.45
N VAL A 19 25.67 4.84 7.43
CA VAL A 19 24.53 4.13 6.84
C VAL A 19 24.92 2.95 5.96
N ASN A 20 26.22 2.72 5.73
CA ASN A 20 26.71 1.63 4.89
C ASN A 20 27.03 0.37 5.68
N GLN A 21 27.09 0.47 7.02
CA GLN A 21 27.43 -0.66 7.86
C GLN A 21 26.21 -1.53 8.19
N LEU A 22 25.99 -2.58 7.40
CA LEU A 22 24.87 -3.51 7.59
C LEU A 22 25.04 -4.40 8.83
N VAL A 23 26.22 -4.93 9.06
CA VAL A 23 26.51 -5.80 10.22
C VAL A 23 27.40 -5.09 11.24
N PRO A 24 27.22 -5.33 12.55
CA PRO A 24 26.25 -6.27 13.15
C PRO A 24 24.81 -5.79 13.06
N PHE A 25 23.86 -6.71 12.85
CA PHE A 25 22.44 -6.39 12.80
C PHE A 25 21.89 -5.95 14.17
N LYS A 26 21.19 -4.83 14.19
CA LYS A 26 20.33 -4.41 15.30
C LYS A 26 18.86 -4.69 15.01
N TYR A 27 18.41 -4.36 13.81
CA TYR A 27 17.02 -4.47 13.38
C TYR A 27 16.81 -5.75 12.56
N LYS A 28 16.99 -6.91 13.20
CA LYS A 28 16.80 -8.22 12.55
C LYS A 28 15.43 -8.36 11.93
N TRP A 29 14.38 -7.80 12.57
CA TRP A 29 13.02 -7.81 12.07
C TRP A 29 12.89 -7.16 10.68
N ALA A 30 13.61 -6.05 10.43
CA ALA A 30 13.61 -5.38 9.13
C ALA A 30 14.35 -6.21 8.07
N TRP A 31 15.46 -6.83 8.43
CA TRP A 31 16.18 -7.73 7.55
C TRP A 31 15.35 -8.96 7.16
N GLU A 32 14.68 -9.58 8.13
CA GLU A 32 13.80 -10.73 7.89
C GLU A 32 12.63 -10.36 6.96
N LYS A 33 12.02 -9.18 7.14
CA LYS A 33 10.99 -8.67 6.24
C LYS A 33 11.54 -8.42 4.83
N TYR A 34 12.74 -7.85 4.71
CA TYR A 34 13.38 -7.66 3.41
C TYR A 34 13.56 -9.00 2.68
N ILE A 35 14.08 -10.02 3.37
CA ILE A 35 14.26 -11.37 2.78
C ILE A 35 12.91 -11.97 2.38
N ALA A 36 11.85 -11.75 3.19
CA ALA A 36 10.51 -12.24 2.88
C ALA A 36 9.95 -11.60 1.61
N THR A 37 10.13 -10.29 1.41
CA THR A 37 9.69 -9.61 0.17
C THR A 37 10.49 -10.07 -1.03
N CYS A 38 11.81 -10.29 -0.88
CA CYS A 38 12.64 -10.82 -1.96
C CYS A 38 12.21 -12.21 -2.43
N ALA A 39 11.60 -13.00 -1.55
CA ALA A 39 11.04 -14.30 -1.91
C ALA A 39 9.71 -14.17 -2.69
N ASN A 40 8.99 -13.05 -2.56
CA ASN A 40 7.77 -12.77 -3.31
C ASN A 40 8.14 -12.16 -4.67
N HIS A 41 8.14 -12.97 -5.71
CA HIS A 41 8.51 -12.55 -7.07
C HIS A 41 7.40 -12.89 -8.05
N TRP A 42 6.89 -11.88 -8.73
CA TRP A 42 5.88 -12.00 -9.76
C TRP A 42 6.04 -10.88 -10.80
N MET A 43 5.48 -11.09 -12.00
CA MET A 43 5.52 -10.10 -13.07
C MET A 43 4.14 -9.99 -13.74
N PRO A 44 3.67 -8.78 -14.04
CA PRO A 44 2.34 -8.57 -14.60
C PRO A 44 2.06 -9.35 -15.89
N GLN A 45 3.02 -9.42 -16.79
CA GLN A 45 2.89 -10.10 -18.09
C GLN A 45 2.79 -11.63 -17.99
N GLU A 46 3.04 -12.21 -16.81
CA GLU A 46 2.81 -13.64 -16.57
C GLU A 46 1.32 -13.97 -16.37
N ILE A 47 0.50 -12.95 -16.10
CA ILE A 47 -0.92 -13.11 -15.83
C ILE A 47 -1.72 -13.13 -17.14
N ASN A 48 -2.58 -14.13 -17.29
CA ASN A 48 -3.39 -14.29 -18.50
C ASN A 48 -4.63 -13.40 -18.48
N MET A 49 -4.68 -12.41 -19.37
CA MET A 49 -5.79 -11.44 -19.49
C MET A 49 -6.84 -11.84 -20.53
N SER A 50 -6.72 -12.99 -21.22
CA SER A 50 -7.61 -13.34 -22.35
C SER A 50 -9.09 -13.37 -21.99
N ARG A 51 -9.42 -13.86 -20.79
CA ARG A 51 -10.81 -13.91 -20.29
C ARG A 51 -11.34 -12.51 -19.98
N ASP A 52 -10.52 -11.67 -19.41
CA ASP A 52 -10.85 -10.29 -19.05
C ASP A 52 -11.08 -9.46 -20.31
N ILE A 53 -10.23 -9.63 -21.33
CA ILE A 53 -10.37 -8.99 -22.65
C ILE A 53 -11.71 -9.39 -23.29
N ALA A 54 -12.02 -10.69 -23.29
CA ALA A 54 -13.28 -11.18 -23.88
C ALA A 54 -14.50 -10.64 -23.13
N LEU A 55 -14.43 -10.60 -21.80
CA LEU A 55 -15.50 -10.08 -20.95
C LEU A 55 -15.67 -8.56 -21.13
N TRP A 56 -14.57 -7.81 -21.20
CA TRP A 56 -14.55 -6.37 -21.43
C TRP A 56 -15.15 -5.98 -22.78
N LYS A 57 -14.81 -6.70 -23.84
CA LYS A 57 -15.33 -6.48 -25.19
C LYS A 57 -16.79 -6.89 -25.38
N ASN A 58 -17.33 -7.74 -24.51
CA ASN A 58 -18.73 -8.10 -24.52
C ASN A 58 -19.59 -6.95 -23.96
N PRO A 59 -20.52 -6.35 -24.76
CA PRO A 59 -21.36 -5.24 -24.30
C PRO A 59 -22.22 -5.57 -23.06
N THR A 60 -22.56 -6.84 -22.87
CA THR A 60 -23.39 -7.34 -21.76
C THR A 60 -22.56 -8.08 -20.69
N GLY A 61 -21.25 -8.13 -20.84
CA GLY A 61 -20.35 -8.86 -19.94
C GLY A 61 -20.22 -8.22 -18.57
N LEU A 62 -20.16 -6.90 -18.53
CA LEU A 62 -20.06 -6.08 -17.32
C LEU A 62 -21.10 -4.99 -17.34
N THR A 63 -21.63 -4.64 -16.17
CA THR A 63 -22.46 -3.45 -15.99
C THR A 63 -21.62 -2.18 -16.10
N GLU A 64 -22.27 -1.02 -16.28
CA GLU A 64 -21.60 0.28 -16.27
C GLU A 64 -20.85 0.54 -14.95
N ASP A 65 -21.45 0.17 -13.81
CA ASP A 65 -20.81 0.36 -12.50
C ASP A 65 -19.61 -0.56 -12.32
N GLU A 66 -19.64 -1.80 -12.82
CA GLU A 66 -18.49 -2.70 -12.82
C GLU A 66 -17.36 -2.16 -13.71
N ARG A 67 -17.67 -1.61 -14.88
CA ARG A 67 -16.68 -0.94 -15.74
C ARG A 67 -16.12 0.32 -15.09
N ARG A 68 -16.98 1.09 -14.42
CA ARG A 68 -16.56 2.27 -13.65
C ARG A 68 -15.60 1.90 -12.52
N ILE A 69 -15.87 0.84 -11.78
CA ILE A 69 -14.97 0.32 -10.74
C ILE A 69 -13.58 0.05 -11.32
N ILE A 70 -13.47 -0.67 -12.45
CA ILE A 70 -12.18 -0.97 -13.08
C ILE A 70 -11.44 0.32 -13.44
N LYS A 71 -12.07 1.24 -14.17
CA LYS A 71 -11.45 2.49 -14.61
C LYS A 71 -11.03 3.38 -13.45
N ARG A 72 -11.88 3.55 -12.42
CA ARG A 72 -11.58 4.38 -11.26
C ARG A 72 -10.42 3.83 -10.44
N ASN A 73 -10.38 2.50 -10.25
CA ASN A 73 -9.30 1.89 -9.52
C ASN A 73 -7.97 2.00 -10.27
N LEU A 74 -7.93 1.72 -11.57
CA LEU A 74 -6.72 1.93 -12.36
C LEU A 74 -6.25 3.38 -12.29
N GLY A 75 -7.16 4.36 -12.45
CA GLY A 75 -6.84 5.78 -12.38
C GLY A 75 -6.32 6.26 -11.03
N PHE A 76 -6.77 5.66 -9.93
CA PHE A 76 -6.25 5.97 -8.59
C PHE A 76 -4.90 5.30 -8.33
N PHE A 77 -4.80 3.99 -8.51
CA PHE A 77 -3.61 3.22 -8.14
C PHE A 77 -2.36 3.62 -8.93
N VAL A 78 -2.49 3.91 -10.23
CA VAL A 78 -1.37 4.39 -11.05
C VAL A 78 -0.68 5.62 -10.44
N THR A 79 -1.46 6.58 -9.94
CA THR A 79 -0.90 7.78 -9.31
C THR A 79 -0.41 7.49 -7.90
N ALA A 80 -1.18 6.72 -7.13
CA ALA A 80 -0.88 6.41 -5.74
C ALA A 80 0.48 5.73 -5.59
N ASP A 81 0.76 4.69 -6.37
CA ASP A 81 2.02 3.95 -6.28
C ASP A 81 3.21 4.79 -6.78
N SER A 82 2.99 5.68 -7.75
CA SER A 82 4.00 6.67 -8.13
C SER A 82 4.30 7.66 -6.99
N LEU A 83 3.29 8.08 -6.23
CA LEU A 83 3.48 8.91 -5.04
C LEU A 83 4.21 8.15 -3.92
N ALA A 84 3.90 6.86 -3.72
CA ALA A 84 4.61 6.00 -2.77
C ALA A 84 6.09 5.87 -3.12
N ALA A 85 6.40 5.52 -4.36
CA ALA A 85 7.78 5.43 -4.84
C ALA A 85 8.55 6.75 -4.65
N ASN A 86 7.94 7.88 -5.00
CA ASN A 86 8.54 9.21 -4.80
C ASN A 86 8.77 9.52 -3.31
N ASN A 87 7.82 9.22 -2.45
CA ASN A 87 7.96 9.40 -1.00
C ASN A 87 9.12 8.56 -0.43
N ILE A 88 9.26 7.31 -0.89
CA ILE A 88 10.35 6.44 -0.45
C ILE A 88 11.70 6.99 -0.92
N VAL A 89 11.85 7.21 -2.22
CA VAL A 89 13.15 7.51 -2.84
C VAL A 89 13.63 8.92 -2.54
N LEU A 90 12.74 9.92 -2.62
CA LEU A 90 13.11 11.32 -2.46
C LEU A 90 13.10 11.80 -1.01
N GLY A 91 12.30 11.19 -0.16
CA GLY A 91 12.11 11.58 1.24
C GLY A 91 12.61 10.52 2.23
N THR A 92 11.82 9.49 2.46
CA THR A 92 12.00 8.53 3.56
C THR A 92 13.39 7.90 3.59
N TYR A 93 13.87 7.37 2.47
CA TYR A 93 15.15 6.67 2.38
C TYR A 93 16.33 7.54 2.86
N ARG A 94 16.30 8.83 2.59
CA ARG A 94 17.35 9.77 3.01
C ARG A 94 17.47 9.90 4.52
N HIS A 95 16.33 9.84 5.23
CA HIS A 95 16.24 10.11 6.66
C HIS A 95 16.31 8.86 7.53
N ILE A 96 16.00 7.70 6.98
CA ILE A 96 16.14 6.43 7.68
C ILE A 96 17.59 5.96 7.55
N THR A 97 18.30 5.87 8.68
CA THR A 97 19.74 5.60 8.70
C THR A 97 20.11 4.15 9.02
N ALA A 98 19.15 3.34 9.45
CA ALA A 98 19.36 1.91 9.69
C ALA A 98 19.51 1.15 8.36
N PRO A 99 20.67 0.54 8.06
CA PRO A 99 20.89 -0.16 6.79
C PRO A 99 19.89 -1.28 6.52
N GLU A 100 19.48 -2.01 7.54
CA GLU A 100 18.47 -3.07 7.45
C GLU A 100 17.12 -2.53 6.92
N CYS A 101 16.70 -1.37 7.42
CA CYS A 101 15.49 -0.70 6.97
C CYS A 101 15.64 -0.14 5.55
N ARG A 102 16.82 0.37 5.19
CA ARG A 102 17.12 0.87 3.86
C ARG A 102 17.03 -0.22 2.78
N GLN A 103 17.46 -1.44 3.08
CA GLN A 103 17.30 -2.55 2.15
C GLN A 103 15.82 -2.84 1.87
N PHE A 104 14.99 -2.81 2.90
CA PHE A 104 13.55 -2.97 2.72
C PHE A 104 12.94 -1.83 1.87
N LEU A 105 13.27 -0.59 2.17
CA LEU A 105 12.75 0.58 1.44
C LEU A 105 13.13 0.55 -0.06
N LEU A 106 14.33 0.09 -0.41
CA LEU A 106 14.72 -0.11 -1.81
C LEU A 106 13.88 -1.18 -2.49
N ARG A 107 13.61 -2.28 -1.77
CA ARG A 107 12.76 -3.35 -2.29
C ARG A 107 11.31 -2.87 -2.46
N GLN A 108 10.76 -2.14 -1.48
CA GLN A 108 9.43 -1.54 -1.55
C GLN A 108 9.31 -0.61 -2.76
N ALA A 109 10.26 0.30 -2.96
CA ALA A 109 10.25 1.21 -4.12
C ALA A 109 10.29 0.46 -5.47
N PHE A 110 10.97 -0.69 -5.52
CA PHE A 110 10.95 -1.56 -6.70
C PHE A 110 9.57 -2.21 -6.90
N GLU A 111 8.93 -2.67 -5.83
CA GLU A 111 7.59 -3.27 -5.89
C GLU A 111 6.54 -2.26 -6.38
N GLU A 112 6.61 -0.99 -5.96
CA GLU A 112 5.76 0.09 -6.48
C GLU A 112 5.88 0.26 -8.01
N ALA A 113 7.09 0.08 -8.55
CA ALA A 113 7.29 0.10 -10.00
C ALA A 113 6.67 -1.12 -10.70
N ILE A 114 6.66 -2.28 -10.07
CA ILE A 114 5.96 -3.48 -10.58
C ILE A 114 4.44 -3.27 -10.53
N HIS A 115 3.91 -2.66 -9.47
CA HIS A 115 2.49 -2.32 -9.35
C HIS A 115 2.06 -1.36 -10.46
N THR A 116 2.81 -0.29 -10.70
CA THR A 116 2.56 0.64 -11.81
C THR A 116 2.54 -0.08 -13.17
N HIS A 117 3.48 -0.99 -13.39
CA HIS A 117 3.49 -1.84 -14.60
C HIS A 117 2.25 -2.75 -14.68
N ALA A 118 1.77 -3.28 -13.55
CA ALA A 118 0.57 -4.11 -13.53
C ALA A 118 -0.68 -3.31 -13.99
N TYR A 119 -0.85 -2.09 -13.51
CA TYR A 119 -1.96 -1.26 -13.94
C TYR A 119 -1.87 -0.88 -15.42
N GLN A 120 -0.67 -0.53 -15.90
CA GLN A 120 -0.47 -0.28 -17.32
C GLN A 120 -0.78 -1.52 -18.17
N TYR A 121 -0.31 -2.70 -17.73
CA TYR A 121 -0.60 -3.95 -18.44
C TYR A 121 -2.09 -4.27 -18.51
N ILE A 122 -2.87 -3.95 -17.46
CA ILE A 122 -4.33 -4.07 -17.48
C ILE A 122 -4.95 -3.06 -18.47
N VAL A 123 -4.52 -1.79 -18.44
CA VAL A 123 -4.99 -0.72 -19.34
C VAL A 123 -4.78 -1.10 -20.80
N GLU A 124 -3.57 -1.52 -21.16
CA GLU A 124 -3.21 -1.98 -22.51
C GLU A 124 -3.99 -3.23 -22.93
N SER A 125 -4.10 -4.22 -22.03
CA SER A 125 -4.82 -5.46 -22.32
C SER A 125 -6.29 -5.24 -22.63
N LEU A 126 -6.93 -4.30 -21.94
CA LEU A 126 -8.35 -3.98 -22.10
C LEU A 126 -8.61 -2.93 -23.19
N ASP A 127 -7.56 -2.40 -23.84
CA ASP A 127 -7.65 -1.34 -24.85
C ASP A 127 -8.41 -0.11 -24.30
N LEU A 128 -8.03 0.32 -23.08
CA LEU A 128 -8.61 1.50 -22.44
C LEU A 128 -7.95 2.79 -22.96
N ASP A 129 -8.68 3.89 -22.90
CA ASP A 129 -8.11 5.20 -23.18
C ASP A 129 -7.12 5.59 -22.06
N GLU A 130 -5.82 5.55 -22.38
CA GLU A 130 -4.75 5.90 -21.46
C GLU A 130 -4.90 7.32 -20.93
N SER A 131 -5.37 8.27 -21.76
CA SER A 131 -5.57 9.65 -21.34
C SER A 131 -6.66 9.76 -20.26
N GLU A 132 -7.75 8.99 -20.40
CA GLU A 132 -8.81 8.93 -19.38
C GLU A 132 -8.28 8.36 -18.06
N ILE A 133 -7.51 7.27 -18.13
CA ILE A 133 -7.03 6.58 -16.93
C ILE A 133 -5.93 7.39 -16.24
N PHE A 134 -4.88 7.75 -16.97
CA PHE A 134 -3.69 8.39 -16.37
C PHE A 134 -3.92 9.87 -16.01
N ASN A 135 -4.97 10.51 -16.51
CA ASN A 135 -5.35 11.85 -16.09
C ASN A 135 -6.46 11.88 -14.99
N ALA A 136 -6.88 10.73 -14.49
CA ALA A 136 -7.96 10.64 -13.50
C ALA A 136 -7.66 11.43 -12.22
N TYR A 137 -6.39 11.55 -11.81
CA TYR A 137 -5.98 12.37 -10.66
C TYR A 137 -6.32 13.86 -10.81
N ASN A 138 -6.45 14.37 -12.03
CA ASN A 138 -6.90 15.73 -12.31
C ASN A 138 -8.42 15.83 -12.50
N GLU A 139 -9.00 14.86 -13.19
CA GLU A 139 -10.38 14.93 -13.67
C GLU A 139 -11.39 14.38 -12.66
N VAL A 140 -11.00 13.44 -11.81
CA VAL A 140 -11.90 12.79 -10.85
C VAL A 140 -11.77 13.42 -9.46
N PRO A 141 -12.78 14.15 -8.97
CA PRO A 141 -12.67 14.88 -7.72
C PRO A 141 -12.32 14.01 -6.50
N SER A 142 -12.83 12.78 -6.42
CA SER A 142 -12.57 11.86 -5.31
C SER A 142 -11.11 11.38 -5.30
N ILE A 143 -10.52 11.10 -6.47
CA ILE A 143 -9.10 10.74 -6.61
C ILE A 143 -8.22 11.95 -6.30
N ARG A 144 -8.49 13.09 -6.93
CA ARG A 144 -7.74 14.33 -6.70
C ARG A 144 -7.70 14.72 -5.22
N ALA A 145 -8.80 14.57 -4.49
CA ALA A 145 -8.86 14.89 -3.07
C ALA A 145 -7.93 14.00 -2.23
N LYS A 146 -7.79 12.73 -2.58
CA LYS A 146 -6.85 11.80 -1.92
C LYS A 146 -5.40 12.19 -2.21
N ASP A 147 -5.07 12.50 -3.46
CA ASP A 147 -3.72 12.91 -3.85
C ASP A 147 -3.33 14.24 -3.18
N GLN A 148 -4.23 15.23 -3.18
CA GLN A 148 -4.02 16.51 -2.48
C GLN A 148 -3.86 16.34 -0.96
N PHE A 149 -4.43 15.30 -0.38
CA PHE A 149 -4.18 14.96 1.02
C PHE A 149 -2.77 14.40 1.24
N LEU A 150 -2.24 13.58 0.31
CA LEU A 150 -0.95 12.89 0.45
C LEU A 150 0.26 13.79 0.12
N ILE A 151 0.16 14.61 -0.94
CA ILE A 151 1.28 15.40 -1.48
C ILE A 151 2.01 16.24 -0.44
N PRO A 152 1.35 16.97 0.49
CA PRO A 152 2.08 17.79 1.48
C PRO A 152 3.04 17.01 2.38
N PHE A 153 2.76 15.73 2.62
CA PHE A 153 3.61 14.86 3.45
C PHE A 153 4.86 14.39 2.69
N ILE A 154 4.76 14.27 1.35
CA ILE A 154 5.92 14.01 0.49
C ILE A 154 6.80 15.26 0.44
N ASP A 155 6.21 16.40 0.11
CA ASP A 155 6.93 17.66 -0.07
C ASP A 155 7.71 18.06 1.18
N ALA A 156 7.10 17.87 2.37
CA ALA A 156 7.73 18.22 3.63
C ALA A 156 9.06 17.51 3.88
N ILE A 157 9.17 16.22 3.55
CA ILE A 157 10.39 15.43 3.81
C ILE A 157 11.30 15.31 2.59
N ALA A 158 10.81 15.63 1.39
CA ALA A 158 11.58 15.65 0.16
C ALA A 158 12.37 16.96 0.00
N ASP A 159 12.04 18.04 0.72
CA ASP A 159 12.78 19.31 0.69
C ASP A 159 14.27 19.03 0.94
N PRO A 160 15.18 19.50 0.06
CA PRO A 160 16.62 19.34 0.22
C PRO A 160 17.17 19.89 1.54
N ASN A 161 16.50 20.90 2.13
CA ASN A 161 16.89 21.54 3.38
C ASN A 161 16.31 20.84 4.62
N PHE A 162 15.36 19.92 4.44
CA PHE A 162 14.80 19.16 5.55
C PHE A 162 15.85 18.25 6.19
N LYS A 163 15.98 18.35 7.50
CA LYS A 163 16.93 17.55 8.30
C LYS A 163 16.26 17.08 9.58
N THR A 164 16.45 15.82 9.92
CA THR A 164 16.08 15.25 11.23
C THR A 164 16.99 15.76 12.34
N GLY A 165 16.59 15.55 13.59
CA GLY A 165 17.36 15.91 14.80
C GLY A 165 16.74 17.02 15.64
N THR A 166 15.58 17.55 15.23
CA THR A 166 14.73 18.40 16.07
C THR A 166 13.39 17.73 16.34
N LEU A 167 12.75 18.06 17.44
CA LEU A 167 11.43 17.49 17.79
C LEU A 167 10.42 17.67 16.65
N GLU A 168 10.37 18.86 16.06
CA GLU A 168 9.43 19.22 14.99
C GLU A 168 9.69 18.42 13.72
N ASN A 169 10.95 18.35 13.26
CA ASN A 169 11.29 17.65 12.04
C ASN A 169 11.17 16.14 12.21
N ASP A 170 11.54 15.59 13.36
CA ASP A 170 11.39 14.18 13.64
C ASP A 170 9.90 13.78 13.73
N GLN A 171 9.04 14.65 14.27
CA GLN A 171 7.58 14.48 14.21
C GLN A 171 7.05 14.59 12.77
N THR A 172 7.59 15.49 11.96
CA THR A 172 7.22 15.62 10.54
C THR A 172 7.55 14.35 9.75
N LEU A 173 8.74 13.79 9.95
CA LEU A 173 9.11 12.50 9.35
C LEU A 173 8.19 11.36 9.86
N LEU A 174 7.98 11.27 11.16
CA LEU A 174 7.10 10.25 11.77
C LEU A 174 5.66 10.36 11.23
N LYS A 175 5.15 11.57 11.05
CA LYS A 175 3.84 11.83 10.46
C LYS A 175 3.77 11.36 9.01
N SER A 176 4.77 11.64 8.18
CA SER A 176 4.84 11.15 6.81
C SER A 176 4.84 9.62 6.76
N LEU A 177 5.62 8.95 7.61
CA LEU A 177 5.63 7.49 7.70
C LEU A 177 4.25 6.93 8.07
N ILE A 178 3.54 7.55 9.02
CA ILE A 178 2.19 7.13 9.42
C ILE A 178 1.20 7.32 8.27
N VAL A 179 1.26 8.45 7.57
CA VAL A 179 0.37 8.74 6.45
C VAL A 179 0.56 7.73 5.33
N PHE A 180 1.79 7.41 4.95
CA PHE A 180 2.02 6.45 3.87
C PHE A 180 1.73 5.01 4.29
N ALA A 181 2.26 4.53 5.39
CA ALA A 181 2.07 3.13 5.81
C ALA A 181 0.65 2.82 6.29
N CYS A 182 0.04 3.73 7.08
CA CYS A 182 -1.25 3.44 7.73
C CYS A 182 -2.45 4.00 6.98
N LEU A 183 -2.32 5.16 6.29
CA LEU A 183 -3.43 5.79 5.61
C LEU A 183 -3.44 5.51 4.11
N MET A 184 -2.30 5.56 3.43
CA MET A 184 -2.25 5.26 2.01
C MET A 184 -2.29 3.75 1.77
N GLU A 185 -1.25 3.02 2.11
CA GLU A 185 -1.16 1.57 1.91
C GLU A 185 -2.10 0.80 2.86
N GLY A 186 -2.32 1.32 4.07
CA GLY A 186 -3.14 0.69 5.11
C GLY A 186 -4.64 0.97 5.06
N LEU A 187 -5.11 1.96 4.28
CA LEU A 187 -6.52 2.37 4.22
C LEU A 187 -6.99 2.74 2.81
N PHE A 188 -6.32 3.68 2.10
CA PHE A 188 -6.75 4.20 0.79
C PHE A 188 -6.77 3.15 -0.34
N PHE A 189 -6.10 2.04 -0.18
CA PHE A 189 -6.10 0.96 -1.16
C PHE A 189 -7.26 -0.02 -0.97
N TYR A 190 -7.91 -0.01 0.20
CA TYR A 190 -8.81 -1.10 0.58
C TYR A 190 -10.18 -1.08 -0.09
N VAL A 191 -10.69 0.09 -0.49
CA VAL A 191 -11.90 0.15 -1.34
C VAL A 191 -11.59 -0.53 -2.68
N GLY A 192 -10.51 -0.14 -3.33
CA GLY A 192 -10.09 -0.68 -4.61
C GLY A 192 -9.82 -2.18 -4.58
N PHE A 193 -9.02 -2.64 -3.63
CA PHE A 193 -8.75 -4.07 -3.46
C PHE A 193 -10.03 -4.87 -3.28
N THR A 194 -10.91 -4.42 -2.37
CA THR A 194 -12.17 -5.12 -2.10
C THR A 194 -13.05 -5.18 -3.34
N GLN A 195 -13.15 -4.10 -4.10
CA GLN A 195 -13.97 -4.03 -5.30
C GLN A 195 -13.46 -4.98 -6.41
N ILE A 196 -12.18 -4.92 -6.73
CA ILE A 196 -11.60 -5.77 -7.80
C ILE A 196 -11.61 -7.24 -7.40
N LEU A 197 -11.24 -7.55 -6.15
CA LEU A 197 -11.24 -8.93 -5.67
C LEU A 197 -12.67 -9.49 -5.56
N ALA A 198 -13.68 -8.68 -5.25
CA ALA A 198 -15.07 -9.11 -5.27
C ALA A 198 -15.56 -9.44 -6.69
N LEU A 199 -15.13 -8.71 -7.72
CA LEU A 199 -15.38 -9.09 -9.11
C LEU A 199 -14.73 -10.44 -9.45
N GLY A 200 -13.49 -10.65 -9.02
CA GLY A 200 -12.78 -11.93 -9.18
C GLY A 200 -13.55 -13.10 -8.54
N ARG A 201 -14.09 -12.91 -7.34
CA ARG A 201 -14.92 -13.92 -6.64
C ARG A 201 -16.21 -14.24 -7.39
N GLN A 202 -16.71 -13.34 -8.21
CA GLN A 202 -17.84 -13.56 -9.12
C GLN A 202 -17.41 -14.12 -10.48
N ASN A 203 -16.15 -14.52 -10.61
CA ASN A 203 -15.55 -15.02 -11.85
C ASN A 203 -15.57 -13.97 -13.00
N LYS A 204 -15.49 -12.69 -12.62
CA LYS A 204 -15.36 -11.53 -13.52
C LYS A 204 -14.00 -10.89 -13.32
N MET A 205 -13.38 -10.43 -14.41
CA MET A 205 -12.07 -9.75 -14.36
C MET A 205 -11.03 -10.52 -13.54
N THR A 206 -10.92 -11.83 -13.82
CA THR A 206 -10.10 -12.75 -13.01
C THR A 206 -8.60 -12.50 -13.14
N GLY A 207 -8.12 -12.06 -14.30
CA GLY A 207 -6.72 -11.68 -14.51
C GLY A 207 -6.37 -10.38 -13.76
N ALA A 208 -7.24 -9.36 -13.82
CA ALA A 208 -7.08 -8.16 -13.02
C ALA A 208 -7.11 -8.50 -11.51
N ALA A 209 -8.07 -9.32 -11.07
CA ALA A 209 -8.17 -9.73 -9.67
C ALA A 209 -6.91 -10.50 -9.19
N GLU A 210 -6.31 -11.33 -10.03
CA GLU A 210 -5.07 -12.04 -9.71
C GLU A 210 -3.91 -11.06 -9.51
N GLN A 211 -3.74 -10.06 -10.38
CA GLN A 211 -2.73 -9.02 -10.20
C GLN A 211 -2.96 -8.22 -8.91
N TYR A 212 -4.20 -7.79 -8.65
CA TYR A 212 -4.54 -7.08 -7.41
C TYR A 212 -4.34 -7.93 -6.14
N MET A 213 -4.44 -9.25 -6.24
CA MET A 213 -4.12 -10.14 -5.11
C MET A 213 -2.60 -10.16 -4.82
N TYR A 214 -1.74 -10.15 -5.85
CA TYR A 214 -0.30 -10.05 -5.67
C TYR A 214 0.08 -8.68 -5.11
N ILE A 215 -0.51 -7.59 -5.63
CA ILE A 215 -0.31 -6.24 -5.12
C ILE A 215 -0.74 -6.15 -3.64
N LEU A 216 -1.92 -6.64 -3.27
CA LEU A 216 -2.38 -6.65 -1.88
C LEU A 216 -1.41 -7.37 -0.92
N ARG A 217 -0.73 -8.43 -1.38
CA ARG A 217 0.29 -9.12 -0.58
C ARG A 217 1.50 -8.22 -0.33
N ASP A 218 1.99 -7.56 -1.37
CA ASP A 218 3.11 -6.64 -1.27
C ASP A 218 2.74 -5.47 -0.34
N GLU A 219 1.57 -4.84 -0.54
CA GLU A 219 1.08 -3.73 0.28
C GLU A 219 0.87 -4.14 1.74
N SER A 220 0.47 -5.38 2.00
CA SER A 220 0.37 -5.89 3.37
C SER A 220 1.74 -6.00 4.04
N MET A 221 2.78 -6.35 3.30
CA MET A 221 4.16 -6.36 3.81
C MET A 221 4.69 -4.93 4.01
N HIS A 222 4.41 -4.01 3.09
CA HIS A 222 4.77 -2.59 3.19
C HIS A 222 4.16 -1.96 4.43
N CYS A 223 2.85 -2.08 4.59
CA CYS A 223 2.11 -1.55 5.75
C CYS A 223 2.66 -2.13 7.08
N ASN A 224 2.90 -3.44 7.16
CA ASN A 224 3.43 -4.07 8.36
C ASN A 224 4.88 -3.65 8.66
N PHE A 225 5.72 -3.45 7.63
CA PHE A 225 7.05 -2.89 7.81
C PHE A 225 6.98 -1.45 8.34
N GLY A 226 6.14 -0.61 7.73
CA GLY A 226 5.97 0.78 8.17
C GLY A 226 5.47 0.88 9.61
N ILE A 227 4.54 0.02 10.04
CA ILE A 227 4.05 -0.04 11.43
C ILE A 227 5.20 -0.41 12.39
N ASP A 228 6.02 -1.41 12.07
CA ASP A 228 7.15 -1.79 12.91
C ASP A 228 8.21 -0.68 12.95
N LEU A 229 8.45 0.00 11.83
CA LEU A 229 9.33 1.16 11.74
C LEU A 229 8.85 2.31 12.64
N ILE A 230 7.57 2.69 12.54
CA ILE A 230 6.91 3.71 13.35
C ILE A 230 7.05 3.36 14.84
N ASN A 231 6.73 2.13 15.23
CA ASN A 231 6.81 1.70 16.62
C ASN A 231 8.26 1.67 17.14
N THR A 232 9.22 1.29 16.31
CA THR A 232 10.64 1.34 16.69
C THR A 232 11.13 2.77 16.87
N ILE A 233 10.75 3.72 15.99
CA ILE A 233 11.07 5.14 16.13
C ILE A 233 10.50 5.69 17.44
N LYS A 234 9.25 5.36 17.78
CA LYS A 234 8.60 5.78 19.04
C LYS A 234 9.31 5.23 20.26
N LEU A 235 9.76 3.97 20.23
CA LEU A 235 10.53 3.39 21.33
C LEU A 235 11.89 4.06 21.51
N GLU A 236 12.56 4.38 20.40
CA GLU A 236 13.84 5.07 20.44
C GLU A 236 13.73 6.56 20.78
N ASN A 237 12.59 7.18 20.49
CA ASN A 237 12.34 8.61 20.63
C ASN A 237 10.96 8.88 21.28
N PRO A 238 10.75 8.49 22.56
CA PRO A 238 9.44 8.59 23.21
C PRO A 238 8.91 10.03 23.32
N GLN A 239 9.79 11.02 23.27
CA GLN A 239 9.43 12.44 23.27
C GLN A 239 8.62 12.87 22.03
N LEU A 240 8.67 12.11 20.93
CA LEU A 240 7.91 12.42 19.73
C LEU A 240 6.41 12.13 19.89
N TRP A 241 6.05 11.16 20.74
CA TRP A 241 4.70 10.64 20.88
C TRP A 241 3.86 11.41 21.91
N THR A 242 3.81 12.75 21.76
CA THR A 242 3.08 13.64 22.67
C THR A 242 1.56 13.49 22.52
N PRO A 243 0.76 13.90 23.55
CA PRO A 243 -0.70 13.94 23.41
C PRO A 243 -1.19 14.79 22.23
N ALA A 244 -0.57 15.94 21.99
CA ALA A 244 -0.91 16.83 20.89
C ALA A 244 -0.64 16.17 19.54
N PHE A 245 0.51 15.51 19.38
CA PHE A 245 0.85 14.80 18.15
C PHE A 245 -0.12 13.62 17.88
N ARG A 246 -0.48 12.86 18.92
CA ARG A 246 -1.47 11.79 18.80
C ARG A 246 -2.84 12.31 18.34
N GLU A 247 -3.28 13.44 18.87
CA GLU A 247 -4.55 14.04 18.46
C GLU A 247 -4.52 14.52 17.00
N GLU A 248 -3.40 15.09 16.56
CA GLU A 248 -3.20 15.43 15.14
C GLU A 248 -3.31 14.19 14.25
N ILE A 249 -2.63 13.09 14.62
CA ILE A 249 -2.72 11.83 13.87
C ILE A 249 -4.16 11.29 13.85
N ARG A 250 -4.90 11.36 14.95
CA ARG A 250 -6.33 11.00 15.00
C ARG A 250 -7.14 11.78 13.97
N GLY A 251 -6.89 13.09 13.87
CA GLY A 251 -7.54 13.95 12.87
C GLY A 251 -7.25 13.52 11.43
N LEU A 252 -6.00 13.09 11.14
CA LEU A 252 -5.62 12.58 9.83
C LEU A 252 -6.35 11.27 9.50
N PHE A 253 -6.47 10.34 10.45
CA PHE A 253 -7.24 9.10 10.25
C PHE A 253 -8.72 9.38 9.97
N ALA A 254 -9.34 10.28 10.73
CA ALA A 254 -10.74 10.66 10.52
C ALA A 254 -10.94 11.24 9.10
N LYS A 255 -10.04 12.15 8.70
CA LYS A 255 -10.08 12.75 7.36
C LYS A 255 -9.87 11.72 6.25
N ALA A 256 -8.95 10.78 6.43
CA ALA A 256 -8.69 9.72 5.47
C ALA A 256 -9.89 8.79 5.28
N VAL A 257 -10.61 8.44 6.35
CA VAL A 257 -11.85 7.65 6.27
C VAL A 257 -12.91 8.37 5.45
N ASP A 258 -13.08 9.69 5.66
CA ASP A 258 -14.05 10.48 4.89
C ASP A 258 -13.69 10.54 3.39
N LEU A 259 -12.41 10.73 3.07
CA LEU A 259 -11.93 10.76 1.68
C LEU A 259 -12.12 9.42 0.99
N GLU A 260 -11.77 8.33 1.66
CA GLU A 260 -11.90 7.00 1.09
C GLU A 260 -13.37 6.59 0.96
N TYR A 261 -14.24 7.03 1.87
CA TYR A 261 -15.68 6.81 1.76
C TYR A 261 -16.26 7.57 0.55
N ALA A 262 -15.87 8.82 0.34
CA ALA A 262 -16.28 9.59 -0.84
C ALA A 262 -15.81 8.92 -2.14
N TYR A 263 -14.62 8.31 -2.13
CA TYR A 263 -14.13 7.51 -3.26
C TYR A 263 -14.99 6.25 -3.48
N ALA A 264 -15.40 5.55 -2.42
CA ALA A 264 -16.30 4.41 -2.54
C ALA A 264 -17.66 4.78 -3.13
N GLU A 265 -18.22 5.95 -2.76
CA GLU A 265 -19.47 6.46 -3.34
C GLU A 265 -19.30 6.81 -4.83
N ASP A 266 -18.16 7.40 -5.23
CA ASP A 266 -17.91 7.73 -6.64
C ASP A 266 -17.70 6.48 -7.50
N THR A 267 -17.01 5.48 -7.00
CA THR A 267 -16.69 4.27 -7.79
C THR A 267 -17.89 3.40 -8.09
N MET A 268 -18.93 3.41 -7.23
CA MET A 268 -20.11 2.56 -7.40
C MET A 268 -21.39 3.25 -6.90
N PRO A 269 -21.84 4.30 -7.58
CA PRO A 269 -22.96 5.14 -7.13
C PRO A 269 -24.29 4.37 -6.98
N ARG A 270 -24.47 3.30 -7.73
CA ARG A 270 -25.67 2.43 -7.67
C ARG A 270 -25.41 1.11 -6.92
N GLY A 271 -24.16 0.83 -6.57
CA GLY A 271 -23.71 -0.45 -6.05
C GLY A 271 -23.57 -1.51 -7.13
N VAL A 272 -22.89 -2.60 -6.78
CA VAL A 272 -22.77 -3.81 -7.59
C VAL A 272 -23.13 -5.02 -6.74
N LEU A 273 -23.31 -6.18 -7.35
CA LEU A 273 -23.71 -7.38 -6.64
C LEU A 273 -22.77 -7.66 -5.45
N GLY A 274 -23.33 -7.63 -4.23
CA GLY A 274 -22.62 -7.90 -2.98
C GLY A 274 -21.82 -6.72 -2.41
N LEU A 275 -21.81 -5.54 -3.08
CA LEU A 275 -21.11 -4.34 -2.63
C LEU A 275 -21.98 -3.10 -2.74
N ASN A 276 -21.94 -2.27 -1.70
CA ASN A 276 -22.52 -0.92 -1.74
C ASN A 276 -21.72 0.04 -0.86
N ALA A 277 -21.84 1.34 -1.08
CA ALA A 277 -21.07 2.35 -0.36
C ALA A 277 -21.27 2.31 1.18
N PRO A 278 -22.48 2.12 1.75
CA PRO A 278 -22.64 1.97 3.19
C PRO A 278 -21.82 0.85 3.82
N MET A 279 -21.65 -0.30 3.15
CA MET A 279 -20.78 -1.37 3.65
C MET A 279 -19.33 -0.90 3.77
N PHE A 280 -18.85 -0.10 2.83
CA PHE A 280 -17.50 0.46 2.90
C PHE A 280 -17.33 1.43 4.07
N LYS A 281 -18.37 2.14 4.48
CA LYS A 281 -18.28 3.02 5.64
C LYS A 281 -17.91 2.26 6.91
N SER A 282 -18.59 1.14 7.20
CA SER A 282 -18.26 0.27 8.32
C SER A 282 -16.88 -0.37 8.15
N TYR A 283 -16.56 -0.83 6.94
CA TYR A 283 -15.27 -1.45 6.65
C TYR A 283 -14.09 -0.51 6.88
N LEU A 284 -14.17 0.72 6.39
CA LEU A 284 -13.11 1.73 6.55
C LEU A 284 -12.90 2.12 8.00
N ARG A 285 -13.97 2.24 8.79
CA ARG A 285 -13.88 2.49 10.23
C ARG A 285 -13.24 1.32 10.97
N PHE A 286 -13.62 0.10 10.61
CA PHE A 286 -12.99 -1.12 11.13
C PHE A 286 -11.47 -1.13 10.86
N ILE A 287 -11.06 -0.88 9.60
CA ILE A 287 -9.64 -0.83 9.23
C ILE A 287 -8.92 0.32 9.96
N ALA A 288 -9.49 1.53 9.98
CA ALA A 288 -8.89 2.68 10.65
C ALA A 288 -8.66 2.42 12.13
N ASN A 289 -9.62 1.83 12.84
CA ASN A 289 -9.47 1.42 14.23
C ASN A 289 -8.31 0.42 14.40
N ARG A 290 -8.21 -0.56 13.51
CA ARG A 290 -7.12 -1.54 13.53
C ARG A 290 -5.76 -0.87 13.35
N ARG A 291 -5.62 0.05 12.37
CA ARG A 291 -4.37 0.78 12.13
C ARG A 291 -4.01 1.68 13.31
N CYS A 292 -4.99 2.38 13.88
CA CYS A 292 -4.78 3.18 15.10
C CYS A 292 -4.20 2.33 16.25
N GLN A 293 -4.82 1.19 16.54
CA GLN A 293 -4.36 0.28 17.59
C GLN A 293 -2.93 -0.23 17.34
N GLN A 294 -2.60 -0.55 16.08
CA GLN A 294 -1.26 -1.04 15.71
C GLN A 294 -0.15 -0.03 15.99
N ILE A 295 -0.46 1.27 15.98
CA ILE A 295 0.50 2.34 16.31
C ILE A 295 0.28 2.94 17.68
N GLY A 296 -0.57 2.34 18.54
CA GLY A 296 -0.80 2.78 19.92
C GLY A 296 -1.69 4.02 20.05
N ILE A 297 -2.67 4.15 19.18
CA ILE A 297 -3.76 5.13 19.25
C ILE A 297 -5.05 4.38 19.58
N GLU A 298 -5.84 4.94 20.50
CA GLU A 298 -7.17 4.41 20.81
C GLU A 298 -8.09 4.45 19.58
N PRO A 299 -8.99 3.47 19.42
CA PRO A 299 -9.95 3.46 18.32
C PRO A 299 -10.69 4.80 18.17
N LEU A 300 -10.84 5.25 16.93
CA LEU A 300 -11.54 6.51 16.63
C LEU A 300 -13.06 6.34 16.60
N PHE A 301 -13.50 5.19 16.12
CA PHE A 301 -14.91 4.92 15.89
C PHE A 301 -15.42 3.89 16.89
N ALA A 302 -16.73 3.87 17.11
CA ALA A 302 -17.36 2.78 17.85
C ALA A 302 -17.00 1.44 17.18
N GLN A 303 -17.14 0.34 17.92
CA GLN A 303 -16.86 -0.98 17.39
C GLN A 303 -17.72 -1.23 16.15
N GLU A 304 -17.04 -1.49 15.03
CA GLU A 304 -17.66 -1.82 13.74
C GLU A 304 -17.41 -3.30 13.42
N GLU A 305 -18.41 -3.96 12.85
CA GLU A 305 -18.22 -5.30 12.31
C GLU A 305 -17.58 -5.24 10.93
N ASN A 306 -16.73 -6.21 10.61
CA ASN A 306 -16.14 -6.32 9.28
C ASN A 306 -17.17 -6.89 8.29
N PRO A 307 -17.70 -6.09 7.35
CA PRO A 307 -18.67 -6.57 6.36
C PRO A 307 -18.04 -7.47 5.28
N PHE A 308 -16.71 -7.52 5.21
CA PHE A 308 -15.96 -8.32 4.24
C PHE A 308 -15.00 -9.29 4.95
N PRO A 309 -15.51 -10.29 5.72
CA PRO A 309 -14.65 -11.20 6.48
C PRO A 309 -13.67 -11.97 5.59
N TRP A 310 -14.02 -12.23 4.34
CA TRP A 310 -13.15 -12.85 3.35
C TRP A 310 -11.90 -12.03 3.01
N MET A 311 -11.96 -10.70 3.13
CA MET A 311 -10.77 -9.83 2.98
C MET A 311 -9.77 -10.04 4.12
N ALA A 312 -10.23 -10.33 5.34
CA ALA A 312 -9.35 -10.60 6.47
C ALA A 312 -8.48 -11.85 6.23
N GLU A 313 -9.01 -12.86 5.55
CA GLU A 313 -8.24 -14.05 5.15
C GLU A 313 -7.09 -13.69 4.20
N MET A 314 -7.28 -12.71 3.33
CA MET A 314 -6.26 -12.22 2.40
C MET A 314 -5.23 -11.31 3.08
N ILE A 315 -5.68 -10.45 4.00
CA ILE A 315 -4.84 -9.50 4.74
C ILE A 315 -4.04 -10.21 5.85
N ASP A 316 -4.71 -11.14 6.55
CA ASP A 316 -4.15 -11.90 7.66
C ASP A 316 -3.52 -13.22 7.20
N LEU A 317 -3.21 -13.37 5.90
CA LEU A 317 -2.46 -14.52 5.40
C LEU A 317 -1.30 -14.76 6.36
N LYS A 318 -1.55 -15.70 7.27
CA LYS A 318 -0.63 -16.04 8.35
C LYS A 318 0.75 -16.23 7.76
N LYS A 319 1.75 -15.81 8.51
CA LYS A 319 3.19 -15.97 8.29
C LYS A 319 3.65 -17.40 7.93
N GLU A 320 2.74 -18.37 7.77
CA GLU A 320 3.02 -19.80 7.71
C GLU A 320 2.64 -20.49 6.39
N ARG A 321 2.01 -19.83 5.43
CA ARG A 321 1.93 -20.41 4.09
C ARG A 321 3.19 -20.03 3.35
N ASN A 322 4.08 -20.98 3.26
CA ASN A 322 5.28 -20.88 2.45
C ASN A 322 4.85 -20.49 1.03
N PHE A 323 5.23 -19.31 0.59
CA PHE A 323 4.95 -18.81 -0.76
C PHE A 323 5.31 -19.84 -1.83
N PHE A 324 6.38 -20.61 -1.61
CA PHE A 324 6.77 -21.71 -2.50
C PHE A 324 5.74 -22.84 -2.58
N GLU A 325 4.98 -23.12 -1.53
CA GLU A 325 3.94 -24.16 -1.55
C GLU A 325 2.70 -23.70 -2.34
N THR A 326 2.31 -22.44 -2.24
CA THR A 326 1.19 -21.88 -3.00
C THR A 326 1.59 -21.67 -4.47
N ARG A 327 2.81 -21.21 -4.74
CA ARG A 327 3.32 -20.95 -6.08
C ARG A 327 3.52 -22.22 -6.91
N VAL A 328 3.94 -23.31 -6.29
CA VAL A 328 4.09 -24.62 -6.97
C VAL A 328 2.75 -25.18 -7.43
N ILE A 329 1.66 -24.85 -6.73
CA ILE A 329 0.31 -25.27 -7.10
C ILE A 329 -0.30 -24.38 -8.18
N GLU A 330 0.01 -23.07 -8.19
CA GLU A 330 -0.49 -22.09 -9.17
C GLU A 330 0.41 -21.99 -10.42
N TYR A 331 1.67 -22.38 -10.34
CA TYR A 331 2.58 -22.53 -11.47
C TYR A 331 2.33 -23.84 -12.24
N GLN A 332 1.10 -24.12 -12.56
CA GLN A 332 0.82 -24.94 -13.73
C GLN A 332 0.99 -24.02 -14.92
N THR A 333 2.21 -23.88 -15.39
CA THR A 333 2.47 -23.46 -16.77
C THR A 333 1.68 -24.42 -17.65
N GLY A 334 0.49 -24.00 -18.05
CA GLY A 334 -0.31 -24.78 -18.95
C GLY A 334 0.52 -25.07 -20.21
N GLY A 335 0.99 -26.31 -20.34
CA GLY A 335 1.37 -26.92 -21.61
C GLY A 335 2.52 -26.31 -22.41
N ALA A 336 3.35 -25.43 -21.86
CA ALA A 336 4.33 -24.68 -22.64
C ALA A 336 5.75 -25.29 -22.72
N LEU A 337 5.94 -26.54 -22.35
CA LEU A 337 7.18 -27.26 -22.62
C LEU A 337 6.89 -28.74 -22.92
N ASN A 338 6.31 -29.02 -24.08
CA ASN A 338 6.53 -30.30 -24.71
C ASN A 338 7.82 -30.21 -25.55
N TRP A 339 8.88 -30.75 -24.99
CA TRP A 339 10.06 -31.13 -25.73
C TRP A 339 9.83 -32.57 -26.23
N GLU A 340 9.31 -32.72 -27.43
CA GLU A 340 9.58 -33.88 -28.27
C GLU A 340 10.61 -33.49 -29.35
#